data_b0698f602c736349a6cfd2425528ced8
#
_entry.id   b0698f602c736349a6cfd2425528ced8
#
_cell.length_a   1.000
_cell.length_b   1.000
_cell.length_c   1.000
_cell.angle_alpha   90.00
_cell.angle_beta   90.00
_cell.angle_gamma   90.00
#
_symmetry.space_group_name_H-M   'P 1'
#
loop_
_entity.id
_entity.type
_entity.pdbx_description
1 polymer ?
#
loop_
_entity_poly.entity_id
_entity_poly.type
_entity_poly.pdbx_seq_one_letter_code
_entity_poly.pdbx_strand_id
1 'polypeptide(L)'
;MKFRTTRRVFLAAAVAASTLTSAGIAAAEAIKVAAIYTLPVEQQWISRIHKALNTAAERGDIEYTFSENVANTDYERVMREYAEQGMQLIVGEVFGLERAARKVAGDYPETAFLMGSSFGPVGPNFAVFDNWIHEPSYLSGMVAGAATESNVIGMVGGYAIPEVNRLMHAFMDGAREVNPEVKFIVNFIDSWYDPPKAKESAFAMMDAGADIMYAERFGVSDAAVERGVKAIGNVIDTSGDYPGTIMASALWHMEATIDKAVENVASGNFEAVDYGQFSFMAFGGGSLVMDESLIDAETVAAVKAKEAEILDGLFRVNVNDQRPVSDN
;
A
#
# COMPACT_ATOMS: atom_id res chain seq x y z
N MET A 1 97.33 -22.38 -31.91
CA MET A 1 96.00 -22.74 -32.43
C MET A 1 95.02 -22.83 -31.26
N LYS A 2 94.14 -21.85 -31.16
CA LYS A 2 93.19 -21.72 -30.02
C LYS A 2 91.77 -21.92 -30.53
N PHE A 3 91.16 -23.00 -30.02
CA PHE A 3 89.73 -23.20 -30.27
C PHE A 3 88.86 -22.38 -29.25
N ARG A 4 87.96 -21.57 -29.76
CA ARG A 4 86.96 -20.89 -28.95
C ARG A 4 85.63 -21.64 -29.05
N THR A 5 85.15 -22.12 -27.91
CA THR A 5 83.90 -22.79 -27.77
C THR A 5 82.84 -21.71 -27.39
N THR A 6 81.84 -21.54 -28.24
CA THR A 6 80.70 -20.64 -28.01
C THR A 6 79.58 -21.36 -27.26
N ARG A 7 79.25 -20.93 -26.03
CA ARG A 7 78.11 -21.43 -25.27
C ARG A 7 76.86 -20.74 -25.77
N ARG A 8 75.89 -21.49 -26.26
CA ARG A 8 74.54 -21.03 -26.54
C ARG A 8 73.72 -21.11 -25.22
N VAL A 9 73.22 -19.99 -24.77
CA VAL A 9 72.29 -19.92 -23.68
C VAL A 9 70.88 -20.01 -24.26
N PHE A 10 70.11 -21.02 -23.87
CA PHE A 10 68.67 -21.13 -24.16
C PHE A 10 67.91 -20.38 -23.07
N LEU A 11 67.26 -19.26 -23.46
CA LEU A 11 66.22 -18.62 -22.62
C LEU A 11 64.92 -19.40 -22.81
N ALA A 12 64.46 -20.09 -21.76
CA ALA A 12 63.11 -20.61 -21.69
C ALA A 12 62.18 -19.50 -21.18
N ALA A 13 61.34 -18.99 -22.03
CA ALA A 13 60.24 -18.05 -21.66
C ALA A 13 59.09 -18.88 -21.11
N ALA A 14 58.87 -18.82 -19.79
CA ALA A 14 57.67 -19.35 -19.15
C ALA A 14 56.53 -18.37 -19.37
N VAL A 15 55.55 -18.72 -20.22
CA VAL A 15 54.27 -17.99 -20.36
C VAL A 15 53.37 -18.46 -19.21
N ALA A 16 53.23 -17.62 -18.20
CA ALA A 16 52.22 -17.81 -17.16
C ALA A 16 50.87 -17.39 -17.74
N ALA A 17 50.04 -18.37 -18.07
CA ALA A 17 48.64 -18.14 -18.41
C ALA A 17 47.84 -17.81 -17.13
N SER A 18 47.60 -16.54 -16.89
CA SER A 18 46.66 -16.08 -15.84
C SER A 18 45.25 -16.41 -16.28
N THR A 19 44.66 -17.48 -15.76
CA THR A 19 43.22 -17.74 -15.86
C THR A 19 42.54 -16.74 -14.94
N LEU A 20 42.02 -15.63 -15.50
CA LEU A 20 41.02 -14.82 -14.88
C LEU A 20 39.73 -15.63 -14.76
N THR A 21 39.55 -16.29 -13.61
CA THR A 21 38.22 -16.74 -13.19
C THR A 21 37.40 -15.49 -12.96
N SER A 22 36.58 -15.11 -13.95
CA SER A 22 35.45 -14.22 -13.71
C SER A 22 34.53 -14.95 -12.71
N ALA A 23 34.60 -14.56 -11.44
CA ALA A 23 33.55 -14.87 -10.50
C ALA A 23 32.29 -14.17 -11.05
N GLY A 24 31.47 -14.90 -11.78
CA GLY A 24 30.14 -14.46 -12.08
C GLY A 24 29.47 -14.13 -10.75
N ILE A 25 28.98 -12.91 -10.58
CA ILE A 25 28.06 -12.59 -9.51
C ILE A 25 26.89 -13.54 -9.74
N ALA A 26 26.78 -14.58 -8.91
CA ALA A 26 25.61 -15.42 -8.92
C ALA A 26 24.44 -14.47 -8.58
N ALA A 27 23.57 -14.21 -9.55
CA ALA A 27 22.30 -13.54 -9.25
C ALA A 27 21.66 -14.36 -8.12
N ALA A 28 21.23 -13.69 -7.06
CA ALA A 28 20.49 -14.37 -6.01
C ALA A 28 19.30 -15.09 -6.67
N GLU A 29 19.07 -16.33 -6.30
CA GLU A 29 17.92 -17.09 -6.82
C GLU A 29 16.65 -16.38 -6.39
N ALA A 30 15.72 -16.17 -7.33
CA ALA A 30 14.44 -15.52 -7.05
C ALA A 30 13.68 -16.32 -5.98
N ILE A 31 13.18 -15.66 -4.95
CA ILE A 31 12.42 -16.33 -3.90
C ILE A 31 11.00 -16.65 -4.37
N LYS A 32 10.44 -17.76 -3.88
CA LYS A 32 9.07 -18.17 -4.19
C LYS A 32 8.10 -17.44 -3.28
N VAL A 33 7.20 -16.68 -3.88
CA VAL A 33 6.19 -15.86 -3.16
C VAL A 33 4.80 -16.22 -3.63
N ALA A 34 3.90 -16.47 -2.69
CA ALA A 34 2.48 -16.61 -2.97
C ALA A 34 1.68 -15.48 -2.33
N ALA A 35 0.56 -15.09 -2.95
CA ALA A 35 -0.41 -14.22 -2.31
C ALA A 35 -1.79 -14.86 -2.24
N ILE A 36 -2.54 -14.54 -1.17
CA ILE A 36 -3.90 -15.04 -0.93
C ILE A 36 -4.81 -13.84 -0.70
N TYR A 37 -5.78 -13.68 -1.59
CA TYR A 37 -6.73 -12.58 -1.58
C TYR A 37 -8.14 -13.09 -1.41
N THR A 38 -8.91 -12.49 -0.49
CA THR A 38 -10.31 -12.83 -0.27
C THR A 38 -11.25 -12.21 -1.29
N LEU A 39 -10.78 -11.21 -2.03
CA LEU A 39 -11.50 -10.46 -3.06
C LEU A 39 -10.72 -10.48 -4.39
N PRO A 40 -11.32 -9.97 -5.50
CA PRO A 40 -10.61 -9.83 -6.77
C PRO A 40 -9.41 -8.89 -6.68
N VAL A 41 -8.39 -9.11 -7.52
CA VAL A 41 -7.18 -8.27 -7.58
C VAL A 41 -7.44 -6.83 -8.01
N GLU A 42 -8.58 -6.54 -8.63
CA GLU A 42 -9.02 -5.19 -9.01
C GLU A 42 -9.53 -4.36 -7.82
N GLN A 43 -9.85 -5.01 -6.69
CA GLN A 43 -10.25 -4.29 -5.49
C GLN A 43 -9.12 -3.35 -5.04
N GLN A 44 -9.44 -2.10 -4.76
CA GLN A 44 -8.45 -1.01 -4.62
C GLN A 44 -7.31 -1.33 -3.64
N TRP A 45 -7.58 -1.89 -2.46
CA TRP A 45 -6.57 -2.24 -1.47
C TRP A 45 -5.71 -3.42 -1.93
N ILE A 46 -6.34 -4.49 -2.44
CA ILE A 46 -5.65 -5.69 -2.94
C ILE A 46 -4.81 -5.38 -4.17
N SER A 47 -5.29 -4.50 -5.05
CA SER A 47 -4.59 -4.11 -6.27
C SER A 47 -3.19 -3.54 -5.99
N ARG A 48 -3.00 -2.89 -4.83
CA ARG A 48 -1.69 -2.33 -4.44
C ARG A 48 -0.68 -3.40 -4.09
N ILE A 49 -1.12 -4.45 -3.36
CA ILE A 49 -0.27 -5.60 -3.02
C ILE A 49 0.07 -6.37 -4.29
N HIS A 50 -0.95 -6.67 -5.10
CA HIS A 50 -0.79 -7.41 -6.36
C HIS A 50 0.16 -6.69 -7.32
N LYS A 51 0.03 -5.36 -7.47
CA LYS A 51 0.94 -4.54 -8.29
C LYS A 51 2.38 -4.60 -7.76
N ALA A 52 2.59 -4.44 -6.46
CA ALA A 52 3.93 -4.46 -5.88
C ALA A 52 4.62 -5.82 -6.09
N LEU A 53 3.90 -6.92 -5.89
CA LEU A 53 4.40 -8.27 -6.14
C LEU A 53 4.71 -8.52 -7.62
N ASN A 54 3.86 -8.07 -8.55
CA ASN A 54 4.15 -8.13 -9.98
C ASN A 54 5.40 -7.33 -10.34
N THR A 55 5.54 -6.11 -9.79
CA THR A 55 6.73 -5.28 -10.01
C THR A 55 8.02 -5.99 -9.55
N ALA A 56 7.98 -6.65 -8.38
CA ALA A 56 9.11 -7.44 -7.89
C ALA A 56 9.39 -8.67 -8.79
N ALA A 57 8.35 -9.33 -9.31
CA ALA A 57 8.49 -10.44 -10.24
C ALA A 57 9.05 -10.01 -11.60
N GLU A 58 8.62 -8.87 -12.13
CA GLU A 58 9.14 -8.29 -13.39
C GLU A 58 10.62 -7.92 -13.28
N ARG A 59 11.10 -7.53 -12.09
CA ARG A 59 12.52 -7.30 -11.81
C ARG A 59 13.32 -8.61 -11.69
N GLY A 60 12.64 -9.76 -11.54
CA GLY A 60 13.26 -11.07 -11.31
C GLY A 60 13.65 -11.34 -9.85
N ASP A 61 13.18 -10.56 -8.91
CA ASP A 61 13.46 -10.72 -7.48
C ASP A 61 12.69 -11.90 -6.87
N ILE A 62 11.51 -12.20 -7.42
CA ILE A 62 10.61 -13.25 -6.93
C ILE A 62 10.00 -14.09 -8.07
N GLU A 63 9.65 -15.35 -7.75
CA GLU A 63 8.69 -16.16 -8.51
C GLU A 63 7.31 -15.99 -7.86
N TYR A 64 6.40 -15.29 -8.53
CA TYR A 64 5.12 -14.90 -7.95
C TYR A 64 3.95 -15.74 -8.46
N THR A 65 3.11 -16.20 -7.52
CA THR A 65 1.80 -16.82 -7.80
C THR A 65 0.77 -16.30 -6.81
N PHE A 66 -0.53 -16.43 -7.14
CA PHE A 66 -1.59 -15.98 -6.24
C PHE A 66 -2.88 -16.79 -6.40
N SER A 67 -3.73 -16.68 -5.38
CA SER A 67 -5.14 -17.07 -5.40
C SER A 67 -6.01 -15.88 -5.01
N GLU A 68 -7.03 -15.60 -5.78
CA GLU A 68 -8.00 -14.55 -5.48
C GLU A 68 -9.41 -15.12 -5.26
N ASN A 69 -10.33 -14.31 -4.72
CA ASN A 69 -11.69 -14.73 -4.38
C ASN A 69 -11.71 -15.96 -3.45
N VAL A 70 -10.69 -16.10 -2.59
CA VAL A 70 -10.62 -17.21 -1.65
C VAL A 70 -11.61 -16.96 -0.52
N ALA A 71 -12.61 -17.85 -0.42
CA ALA A 71 -13.59 -17.75 0.66
C ALA A 71 -12.91 -17.89 2.04
N ASN A 72 -13.44 -17.20 3.03
CA ASN A 72 -12.89 -17.23 4.39
C ASN A 72 -12.77 -18.64 4.96
N THR A 73 -13.68 -19.54 4.61
CA THR A 73 -13.68 -20.97 4.99
C THR A 73 -12.55 -21.77 4.37
N ASP A 74 -12.02 -21.34 3.23
CA ASP A 74 -10.96 -22.01 2.48
C ASP A 74 -9.57 -21.42 2.74
N TYR A 75 -9.50 -20.24 3.35
CA TYR A 75 -8.26 -19.47 3.51
C TYR A 75 -7.17 -20.26 4.25
N GLU A 76 -7.51 -20.92 5.38
CA GLU A 76 -6.56 -21.77 6.13
C GLU A 76 -6.00 -22.90 5.24
N ARG A 77 -6.84 -23.53 4.44
CA ARG A 77 -6.43 -24.61 3.54
C ARG A 77 -5.46 -24.10 2.46
N VAL A 78 -5.81 -23.00 1.78
CA VAL A 78 -4.96 -22.40 0.73
C VAL A 78 -3.61 -21.95 1.29
N MET A 79 -3.63 -21.37 2.49
CA MET A 79 -2.39 -20.93 3.17
C MET A 79 -1.45 -22.11 3.46
N ARG A 80 -2.01 -23.26 3.92
CA ARG A 80 -1.25 -24.50 4.13
C ARG A 80 -0.72 -25.07 2.82
N GLU A 81 -1.53 -25.13 1.78
CA GLU A 81 -1.14 -25.62 0.47
C GLU A 81 0.07 -24.86 -0.11
N TYR A 82 0.11 -23.53 0.04
CA TYR A 82 1.24 -22.73 -0.39
C TYR A 82 2.50 -22.99 0.48
N ALA A 83 2.35 -23.11 1.79
CA ALA A 83 3.47 -23.45 2.67
C ALA A 83 4.04 -24.84 2.34
N GLU A 84 3.18 -25.85 2.08
CA GLU A 84 3.57 -27.21 1.67
C GLU A 84 4.23 -27.25 0.28
N GLN A 85 3.90 -26.31 -0.61
CA GLN A 85 4.57 -26.14 -1.91
C GLN A 85 5.96 -25.49 -1.79
N GLY A 86 6.38 -25.11 -0.58
CA GLY A 86 7.69 -24.52 -0.31
C GLY A 86 7.78 -23.04 -0.69
N MET A 87 6.67 -22.29 -0.60
CA MET A 87 6.72 -20.84 -0.71
C MET A 87 7.52 -20.26 0.46
N GLN A 88 8.48 -19.40 0.14
CA GLN A 88 9.36 -18.79 1.13
C GLN A 88 8.70 -17.59 1.80
N LEU A 89 7.79 -16.91 1.08
CA LEU A 89 6.98 -15.82 1.61
C LEU A 89 5.52 -16.00 1.16
N ILE A 90 4.59 -15.89 2.09
CA ILE A 90 3.15 -15.84 1.81
C ILE A 90 2.63 -14.48 2.25
N VAL A 91 2.00 -13.76 1.31
CA VAL A 91 1.42 -12.42 1.52
C VAL A 91 -0.10 -12.51 1.44
N GLY A 92 -0.82 -11.73 2.22
CA GLY A 92 -2.28 -11.70 2.16
C GLY A 92 -2.91 -10.73 3.14
N GLU A 93 -4.21 -10.80 3.30
CA GLU A 93 -4.96 -10.08 4.33
C GLU A 93 -5.73 -11.07 5.22
N VAL A 94 -5.78 -10.77 6.52
CA VAL A 94 -6.38 -11.68 7.50
C VAL A 94 -7.40 -10.99 8.41
N PHE A 95 -7.92 -9.85 8.00
CA PHE A 95 -9.00 -9.14 8.71
C PHE A 95 -10.22 -10.07 8.87
N GLY A 96 -10.48 -10.48 10.12
CA GLY A 96 -11.49 -11.49 10.44
C GLY A 96 -11.00 -12.96 10.36
N LEU A 97 -9.76 -13.23 9.92
CA LEU A 97 -9.17 -14.57 9.79
C LEU A 97 -7.96 -14.81 10.70
N GLU A 98 -7.65 -13.86 11.57
CA GLU A 98 -6.46 -13.78 12.40
C GLU A 98 -6.08 -15.09 13.10
N ARG A 99 -7.05 -15.73 13.75
CA ARG A 99 -6.79 -16.94 14.53
C ARG A 99 -6.33 -18.11 13.64
N ALA A 100 -6.95 -18.28 12.49
CA ALA A 100 -6.63 -19.36 11.56
C ALA A 100 -5.25 -19.14 10.95
N ALA A 101 -4.97 -17.93 10.45
CA ALA A 101 -3.70 -17.59 9.82
C ALA A 101 -2.50 -17.72 10.79
N ARG A 102 -2.63 -17.22 12.01
CA ARG A 102 -1.59 -17.32 13.04
C ARG A 102 -1.29 -18.74 13.46
N LYS A 103 -2.31 -19.62 13.48
CA LYS A 103 -2.13 -21.05 13.71
C LYS A 103 -1.32 -21.70 12.58
N VAL A 104 -1.65 -21.40 11.32
CA VAL A 104 -0.89 -21.92 10.15
C VAL A 104 0.57 -21.47 10.23
N ALA A 105 0.84 -20.21 10.51
CA ALA A 105 2.22 -19.72 10.62
C ALA A 105 3.01 -20.46 11.71
N GLY A 106 2.39 -20.81 12.84
CA GLY A 106 3.01 -21.63 13.89
C GLY A 106 3.31 -23.06 13.46
N ASP A 107 2.51 -23.64 12.55
CA ASP A 107 2.71 -24.98 12.00
C ASP A 107 3.82 -25.03 10.92
N TYR A 108 4.17 -23.88 10.30
CA TYR A 108 5.19 -23.75 9.22
C TYR A 108 6.25 -22.69 9.56
N PRO A 109 7.13 -22.94 10.55
CA PRO A 109 8.06 -21.94 11.05
C PRO A 109 9.13 -21.49 10.03
N GLU A 110 9.39 -22.29 8.98
CA GLU A 110 10.37 -21.97 7.92
C GLU A 110 9.78 -21.08 6.81
N THR A 111 8.47 -20.88 6.78
CA THR A 111 7.78 -20.00 5.82
C THR A 111 7.56 -18.64 6.46
N ALA A 112 7.95 -17.57 5.77
CA ALA A 112 7.64 -16.20 6.17
C ALA A 112 6.21 -15.83 5.79
N PHE A 113 5.49 -15.15 6.68
CA PHE A 113 4.14 -14.65 6.44
C PHE A 113 4.12 -13.14 6.65
N LEU A 114 3.66 -12.39 5.64
CA LEU A 114 3.45 -10.95 5.69
C LEU A 114 1.97 -10.66 5.47
N MET A 115 1.25 -10.34 6.54
CA MET A 115 -0.22 -10.30 6.51
C MET A 115 -0.77 -8.93 6.87
N GLY A 116 -1.71 -8.44 6.05
CA GLY A 116 -2.56 -7.30 6.39
C GLY A 116 -3.41 -7.62 7.61
N SER A 117 -3.23 -6.89 8.71
CA SER A 117 -3.77 -7.25 10.02
C SER A 117 -3.98 -6.03 10.90
N SER A 118 -5.07 -6.04 11.69
CA SER A 118 -5.29 -5.06 12.77
C SER A 118 -4.56 -5.42 14.07
N PHE A 119 -3.90 -6.59 14.13
CA PHE A 119 -3.16 -7.04 15.30
C PHE A 119 -1.66 -7.09 15.03
N GLY A 120 -0.85 -6.96 16.09
CA GLY A 120 0.60 -7.00 15.97
C GLY A 120 1.16 -8.35 15.49
N PRO A 121 2.47 -8.42 15.17
CA PRO A 121 3.15 -9.63 14.73
C PRO A 121 3.15 -10.72 15.82
N VAL A 122 3.41 -11.99 15.43
CA VAL A 122 3.48 -13.10 16.38
C VAL A 122 4.48 -14.17 15.93
N GLY A 123 5.12 -14.82 16.90
CA GLY A 123 6.11 -15.87 16.63
C GLY A 123 7.32 -15.37 15.87
N PRO A 124 8.09 -16.27 15.24
CA PRO A 124 9.30 -15.88 14.51
C PRO A 124 9.05 -15.44 13.07
N ASN A 125 7.89 -15.75 12.49
CA ASN A 125 7.67 -15.73 11.04
C ASN A 125 6.36 -15.07 10.58
N PHE A 126 5.53 -14.54 11.49
CA PHE A 126 4.27 -13.84 11.14
C PHE A 126 4.45 -12.34 11.36
N ALA A 127 4.87 -11.66 10.32
CA ALA A 127 4.92 -10.20 10.23
C ALA A 127 3.57 -9.63 9.78
N VAL A 128 3.35 -8.37 10.08
CA VAL A 128 2.12 -7.69 9.70
C VAL A 128 2.42 -6.39 8.96
N PHE A 129 1.45 -5.93 8.20
CA PHE A 129 1.40 -4.60 7.61
C PHE A 129 -0.02 -4.07 7.69
N ASP A 130 -0.15 -2.78 7.48
CA ASP A 130 -1.44 -2.13 7.34
C ASP A 130 -1.30 -0.88 6.47
N ASN A 131 -2.42 -0.33 6.03
CA ASN A 131 -2.48 0.89 5.24
C ASN A 131 -2.37 2.12 6.14
N TRP A 132 -1.16 2.66 6.28
CA TRP A 132 -0.88 3.85 7.07
C TRP A 132 -0.75 5.11 6.21
N ILE A 133 -1.67 5.32 5.27
CA ILE A 133 -1.70 6.53 4.41
C ILE A 133 -2.50 7.69 5.05
N HIS A 134 -2.52 7.79 6.36
CA HIS A 134 -3.16 8.90 7.07
C HIS A 134 -2.53 10.26 6.72
N GLU A 135 -1.22 10.31 6.41
CA GLU A 135 -0.53 11.53 6.00
C GLU A 135 -1.09 12.09 4.68
N PRO A 136 -1.10 11.37 3.55
CA PRO A 136 -1.73 11.88 2.33
C PRO A 136 -3.27 12.01 2.45
N SER A 137 -3.92 11.24 3.34
CA SER A 137 -5.35 11.42 3.62
C SER A 137 -5.62 12.77 4.27
N TYR A 138 -4.78 13.21 5.22
CA TYR A 138 -4.84 14.54 5.80
C TYR A 138 -4.69 15.64 4.73
N LEU A 139 -3.68 15.50 3.86
CA LEU A 139 -3.45 16.46 2.77
C LEU A 139 -4.64 16.52 1.80
N SER A 140 -5.26 15.37 1.48
CA SER A 140 -6.48 15.35 0.66
C SER A 140 -7.68 16.00 1.36
N GLY A 141 -7.72 15.90 2.68
CA GLY A 141 -8.69 16.63 3.51
C GLY A 141 -8.54 18.13 3.40
N MET A 142 -7.31 18.67 3.38
CA MET A 142 -7.07 20.10 3.15
C MET A 142 -7.64 20.55 1.79
N VAL A 143 -7.47 19.74 0.74
CA VAL A 143 -8.06 20.01 -0.58
C VAL A 143 -9.59 20.10 -0.47
N ALA A 144 -10.21 19.10 0.15
CA ALA A 144 -11.68 19.06 0.28
C ALA A 144 -12.23 20.19 1.14
N GLY A 145 -11.57 20.49 2.27
CA GLY A 145 -11.98 21.56 3.17
C GLY A 145 -11.94 22.96 2.55
N ALA A 146 -10.92 23.21 1.70
CA ALA A 146 -10.80 24.47 0.96
C ALA A 146 -11.81 24.58 -0.19
N ALA A 147 -12.18 23.46 -0.81
CA ALA A 147 -13.01 23.45 -2.01
C ALA A 147 -14.52 23.36 -1.76
N THR A 148 -14.96 22.89 -0.59
CA THR A 148 -16.40 22.78 -0.29
C THR A 148 -17.07 24.16 -0.23
N GLU A 149 -18.20 24.33 -0.91
CA GLU A 149 -19.03 25.52 -0.89
C GLU A 149 -20.17 25.42 0.14
N SER A 150 -20.64 24.18 0.37
CA SER A 150 -21.71 23.88 1.33
C SER A 150 -21.21 23.77 2.78
N ASN A 151 -19.91 23.61 2.99
CA ASN A 151 -19.29 23.19 4.24
C ASN A 151 -19.75 21.79 4.70
N VAL A 152 -20.23 20.94 3.78
CA VAL A 152 -20.68 19.58 4.11
C VAL A 152 -19.97 18.57 3.20
N ILE A 153 -19.23 17.65 3.82
CA ILE A 153 -18.49 16.59 3.13
C ILE A 153 -19.10 15.24 3.52
N GLY A 154 -19.42 14.41 2.51
CA GLY A 154 -19.90 13.05 2.71
C GLY A 154 -18.75 12.04 2.73
N MET A 155 -18.77 11.08 3.65
CA MET A 155 -17.74 10.07 3.81
C MET A 155 -18.36 8.68 3.86
N VAL A 156 -18.06 7.85 2.87
CA VAL A 156 -18.55 6.45 2.80
C VAL A 156 -17.38 5.51 3.07
N GLY A 157 -17.44 4.79 4.20
CA GLY A 157 -16.45 3.78 4.58
C GLY A 157 -16.95 2.35 4.44
N GLY A 158 -16.05 1.37 4.37
CA GLY A 158 -16.37 -0.05 4.34
C GLY A 158 -16.81 -0.56 5.71
N TYR A 159 -15.87 -0.86 6.57
CA TYR A 159 -16.08 -1.23 7.98
C TYR A 159 -15.37 -0.25 8.91
N ALA A 160 -15.95 -0.03 10.09
CA ALA A 160 -15.34 0.83 11.11
C ALA A 160 -14.23 0.09 11.87
N ILE A 161 -13.12 -0.20 11.19
CA ILE A 161 -11.92 -0.78 11.78
C ILE A 161 -10.82 0.28 11.92
N PRO A 162 -9.78 0.07 12.75
CA PRO A 162 -8.73 1.05 12.98
C PRO A 162 -8.11 1.63 11.70
N GLU A 163 -7.85 0.79 10.70
CA GLU A 163 -7.29 1.22 9.40
C GLU A 163 -8.17 2.29 8.73
N VAL A 164 -9.45 2.01 8.52
CA VAL A 164 -10.38 2.96 7.87
C VAL A 164 -10.62 4.19 8.74
N ASN A 165 -10.77 3.98 10.06
CA ASN A 165 -11.07 5.04 11.01
C ASN A 165 -9.97 6.13 11.03
N ARG A 166 -8.68 5.72 11.10
CA ARG A 166 -7.56 6.69 11.14
C ARG A 166 -7.44 7.49 9.86
N LEU A 167 -7.72 6.89 8.68
CA LEU A 167 -7.70 7.61 7.41
C LEU A 167 -8.82 8.66 7.35
N MET A 168 -10.04 8.28 7.76
CA MET A 168 -11.15 9.20 7.80
C MET A 168 -10.93 10.34 8.79
N HIS A 169 -10.38 10.07 9.99
CA HIS A 169 -10.05 11.13 10.95
C HIS A 169 -8.95 12.05 10.44
N ALA A 170 -7.89 11.53 9.83
CA ALA A 170 -6.83 12.33 9.25
C ALA A 170 -7.38 13.27 8.15
N PHE A 171 -8.25 12.76 7.29
CA PHE A 171 -8.97 13.57 6.30
C PHE A 171 -9.81 14.68 6.96
N MET A 172 -10.60 14.34 7.98
CA MET A 172 -11.41 15.31 8.72
C MET A 172 -10.55 16.39 9.36
N ASP A 173 -9.42 16.01 9.97
CA ASP A 173 -8.48 16.94 10.62
C ASP A 173 -7.86 17.90 9.58
N GLY A 174 -7.44 17.37 8.41
CA GLY A 174 -6.93 18.19 7.32
C GLY A 174 -7.95 19.18 6.76
N ALA A 175 -9.20 18.74 6.60
CA ALA A 175 -10.28 19.63 6.14
C ALA A 175 -10.59 20.74 7.17
N ARG A 176 -10.60 20.40 8.45
CA ARG A 176 -10.85 21.38 9.54
C ARG A 176 -9.68 22.35 9.73
N GLU A 177 -8.45 22.00 9.38
CA GLU A 177 -7.31 22.92 9.44
C GLU A 177 -7.53 24.15 8.56
N VAL A 178 -8.08 23.94 7.37
CA VAL A 178 -8.29 25.02 6.38
C VAL A 178 -9.70 25.60 6.43
N ASN A 179 -10.67 24.81 6.92
CA ASN A 179 -12.08 25.23 7.04
C ASN A 179 -12.68 24.74 8.36
N PRO A 180 -12.60 25.52 9.44
CA PRO A 180 -13.15 25.13 10.75
C PRO A 180 -14.67 24.92 10.78
N GLU A 181 -15.42 25.45 9.79
CA GLU A 181 -16.88 25.33 9.71
C GLU A 181 -17.34 24.03 9.01
N VAL A 182 -16.41 23.24 8.46
CA VAL A 182 -16.75 22.02 7.72
C VAL A 182 -17.41 20.98 8.62
N LYS A 183 -18.46 20.37 8.11
CA LYS A 183 -19.22 19.28 8.73
C LYS A 183 -19.10 18.00 7.89
N PHE A 184 -19.19 16.87 8.56
CA PHE A 184 -19.08 15.56 7.93
C PHE A 184 -20.34 14.74 8.15
N ILE A 185 -20.78 14.07 7.07
CA ILE A 185 -21.78 13.00 7.11
C ILE A 185 -21.04 11.71 6.88
N VAL A 186 -21.04 10.80 7.87
CA VAL A 186 -20.27 9.55 7.86
C VAL A 186 -21.20 8.36 7.85
N ASN A 187 -20.98 7.41 6.94
CA ASN A 187 -21.66 6.13 6.92
C ASN A 187 -20.70 4.99 6.58
N PHE A 188 -20.87 3.85 7.24
CA PHE A 188 -20.17 2.59 6.93
C PHE A 188 -21.19 1.62 6.32
N ILE A 189 -20.82 1.06 5.16
CA ILE A 189 -21.70 0.16 4.40
C ILE A 189 -21.62 -1.30 4.85
N ASP A 190 -20.77 -1.63 5.83
CA ASP A 190 -20.53 -3.00 6.31
C ASP A 190 -20.22 -3.99 5.17
N SER A 191 -19.41 -3.55 4.20
CA SER A 191 -18.91 -4.36 3.09
C SER A 191 -17.59 -3.82 2.58
N TRP A 192 -16.66 -4.71 2.21
CA TRP A 192 -15.42 -4.32 1.54
C TRP A 192 -15.61 -4.07 0.04
N TYR A 193 -16.64 -4.68 -0.58
CA TYR A 193 -16.91 -4.52 -2.01
C TYR A 193 -18.40 -4.61 -2.29
N ASP A 194 -19.08 -3.49 -2.27
CA ASP A 194 -20.51 -3.33 -2.64
C ASP A 194 -20.72 -1.95 -3.27
N PRO A 195 -20.28 -1.76 -4.54
CA PRO A 195 -20.40 -0.46 -5.21
C PRO A 195 -21.84 0.09 -5.27
N PRO A 196 -22.90 -0.72 -5.51
CA PRO A 196 -24.26 -0.23 -5.47
C PRO A 196 -24.65 0.37 -4.11
N LYS A 197 -24.33 -0.30 -3.01
CA LYS A 197 -24.64 0.16 -1.65
C LYS A 197 -23.85 1.43 -1.28
N ALA A 198 -22.57 1.52 -1.69
CA ALA A 198 -21.77 2.71 -1.51
C ALA A 198 -22.33 3.91 -2.28
N LYS A 199 -22.76 3.68 -3.52
CA LYS A 199 -23.41 4.69 -4.38
C LYS A 199 -24.73 5.22 -3.77
N GLU A 200 -25.57 4.31 -3.28
CA GLU A 200 -26.81 4.70 -2.59
C GLU A 200 -26.54 5.54 -1.35
N SER A 201 -25.55 5.15 -0.54
CA SER A 201 -25.12 5.92 0.63
C SER A 201 -24.62 7.32 0.24
N ALA A 202 -23.82 7.43 -0.82
CA ALA A 202 -23.33 8.70 -1.32
C ALA A 202 -24.47 9.62 -1.80
N PHE A 203 -25.47 9.08 -2.52
CA PHE A 203 -26.65 9.86 -2.92
C PHE A 203 -27.39 10.44 -1.72
N ALA A 204 -27.61 9.65 -0.65
CA ALA A 204 -28.27 10.14 0.56
C ALA A 204 -27.49 11.28 1.22
N MET A 205 -26.16 11.24 1.21
CA MET A 205 -25.32 12.32 1.75
C MET A 205 -25.41 13.59 0.89
N MET A 206 -25.38 13.46 -0.43
CA MET A 206 -25.54 14.59 -1.35
C MET A 206 -26.94 15.21 -1.24
N ASP A 207 -27.98 14.40 -1.06
CA ASP A 207 -29.34 14.89 -0.81
C ASP A 207 -29.45 15.62 0.55
N ALA A 208 -28.55 15.31 1.49
CA ALA A 208 -28.39 16.01 2.77
C ALA A 208 -27.45 17.24 2.70
N GLY A 209 -26.95 17.59 1.51
CA GLY A 209 -26.20 18.82 1.26
C GLY A 209 -24.68 18.63 1.07
N ALA A 210 -24.15 17.41 1.05
CA ALA A 210 -22.74 17.19 0.76
C ALA A 210 -22.41 17.56 -0.70
N ASP A 211 -21.42 18.41 -0.91
CA ASP A 211 -20.93 18.84 -2.23
C ASP A 211 -19.55 18.27 -2.57
N ILE A 212 -18.91 17.61 -1.61
CA ILE A 212 -17.69 16.83 -1.82
C ILE A 212 -17.85 15.46 -1.15
N MET A 213 -17.36 14.40 -1.83
CA MET A 213 -17.43 13.02 -1.35
C MET A 213 -16.03 12.44 -1.10
N TYR A 214 -15.80 11.85 0.08
CA TYR A 214 -14.63 11.02 0.34
C TYR A 214 -14.92 9.58 -0.09
N ALA A 215 -14.29 9.16 -1.19
CA ALA A 215 -14.54 7.88 -1.85
C ALA A 215 -13.59 6.78 -1.33
N GLU A 216 -13.82 6.36 -0.08
CA GLU A 216 -13.08 5.21 0.47
C GLU A 216 -13.55 3.89 -0.18
N ARG A 217 -14.77 3.86 -0.77
CA ARG A 217 -15.33 2.69 -1.47
C ARG A 217 -15.66 3.00 -2.94
N PHE A 218 -15.54 1.97 -3.81
CA PHE A 218 -16.07 2.01 -5.18
C PHE A 218 -17.57 2.29 -5.18
N GLY A 219 -18.05 3.03 -6.18
CA GLY A 219 -19.44 3.46 -6.30
C GLY A 219 -19.66 4.91 -5.82
N VAL A 220 -18.84 5.43 -4.92
CA VAL A 220 -18.96 6.82 -4.43
C VAL A 220 -18.63 7.82 -5.53
N SER A 221 -17.54 7.60 -6.27
CA SER A 221 -17.14 8.45 -7.40
C SER A 221 -18.17 8.41 -8.54
N ASP A 222 -18.79 7.24 -8.80
CA ASP A 222 -19.89 7.12 -9.75
C ASP A 222 -21.07 8.01 -9.35
N ALA A 223 -21.45 8.01 -8.07
CA ALA A 223 -22.49 8.87 -7.54
C ALA A 223 -22.15 10.35 -7.67
N ALA A 224 -20.89 10.72 -7.39
CA ALA A 224 -20.41 12.09 -7.51
C ALA A 224 -20.52 12.61 -8.96
N VAL A 225 -20.11 11.79 -9.94
CA VAL A 225 -20.27 12.10 -11.38
C VAL A 225 -21.75 12.33 -11.74
N GLU A 226 -22.63 11.44 -11.32
CA GLU A 226 -24.07 11.52 -11.64
C GLU A 226 -24.75 12.76 -11.05
N ARG A 227 -24.27 13.26 -9.92
CA ARG A 227 -24.78 14.48 -9.25
C ARG A 227 -23.99 15.73 -9.59
N GLY A 228 -22.88 15.62 -10.32
CA GLY A 228 -22.02 16.77 -10.69
C GLY A 228 -21.29 17.38 -9.51
N VAL A 229 -21.07 16.64 -8.41
CA VAL A 229 -20.27 17.06 -7.25
C VAL A 229 -18.84 16.55 -7.37
N LYS A 230 -17.93 17.06 -6.52
CA LYS A 230 -16.53 16.64 -6.50
C LYS A 230 -16.30 15.43 -5.59
N ALA A 231 -15.19 14.76 -5.81
CA ALA A 231 -14.81 13.65 -4.93
C ALA A 231 -13.28 13.61 -4.69
N ILE A 232 -12.92 12.96 -3.60
CA ILE A 232 -11.56 12.66 -3.19
C ILE A 232 -11.38 11.15 -3.24
N GLY A 233 -10.38 10.70 -3.99
CA GLY A 233 -10.01 9.29 -4.10
C GLY A 233 -9.19 8.80 -2.91
N ASN A 234 -9.19 7.48 -2.71
CA ASN A 234 -8.45 6.83 -1.64
C ASN A 234 -7.79 5.55 -2.14
N VAL A 235 -6.58 5.26 -1.65
CA VAL A 235 -5.75 4.09 -1.97
C VAL A 235 -5.17 4.10 -3.39
N ILE A 236 -5.98 4.38 -4.40
CA ILE A 236 -5.58 4.43 -5.82
C ILE A 236 -6.00 5.75 -6.46
N ASP A 237 -5.31 6.12 -7.53
CA ASP A 237 -5.71 7.25 -8.38
C ASP A 237 -6.79 6.80 -9.39
N THR A 238 -7.96 7.37 -9.27
CA THR A 238 -9.09 7.15 -10.17
C THR A 238 -9.43 8.39 -11.00
N SER A 239 -8.58 9.42 -11.01
CA SER A 239 -8.83 10.66 -11.76
C SER A 239 -8.99 10.42 -13.27
N GLY A 240 -8.30 9.42 -13.82
CA GLY A 240 -8.42 9.01 -15.22
C GLY A 240 -9.79 8.40 -15.57
N ASP A 241 -10.43 7.73 -14.60
CA ASP A 241 -11.75 7.10 -14.77
C ASP A 241 -12.89 8.13 -14.56
N TYR A 242 -12.64 9.15 -13.73
CA TYR A 242 -13.61 10.18 -13.36
C TYR A 242 -13.06 11.61 -13.61
N PRO A 243 -12.72 11.95 -14.86
CA PRO A 243 -12.08 13.23 -15.20
C PRO A 243 -12.97 14.41 -14.79
N GLY A 244 -12.38 15.42 -14.17
CA GLY A 244 -13.07 16.60 -13.70
C GLY A 244 -13.89 16.40 -12.43
N THR A 245 -13.90 15.20 -11.85
CA THR A 245 -14.62 14.87 -10.61
C THR A 245 -13.65 14.63 -9.44
N ILE A 246 -12.61 13.82 -9.65
CA ILE A 246 -11.61 13.53 -8.60
C ILE A 246 -10.64 14.70 -8.51
N MET A 247 -10.65 15.40 -7.37
CA MET A 247 -9.76 16.55 -7.12
C MET A 247 -8.38 16.12 -6.63
N ALA A 248 -8.36 15.13 -5.78
CA ALA A 248 -7.13 14.56 -5.21
C ALA A 248 -7.34 13.11 -4.82
N SER A 249 -6.25 12.35 -4.70
CA SER A 249 -6.28 10.97 -4.22
C SER A 249 -5.10 10.71 -3.28
N ALA A 250 -5.40 10.18 -2.08
CA ALA A 250 -4.40 9.64 -1.18
C ALA A 250 -4.00 8.24 -1.65
N LEU A 251 -2.76 8.07 -2.07
CA LEU A 251 -2.28 6.82 -2.69
C LEU A 251 -1.51 5.96 -1.69
N TRP A 252 -1.69 4.65 -1.80
CA TRP A 252 -0.88 3.67 -1.10
C TRP A 252 0.08 2.97 -2.05
N HIS A 253 1.36 2.91 -1.67
CA HIS A 253 2.42 2.25 -2.41
C HIS A 253 2.95 1.09 -1.59
N MET A 254 2.56 -0.13 -1.97
CA MET A 254 2.95 -1.35 -1.26
C MET A 254 4.35 -1.83 -1.66
N GLU A 255 4.96 -1.22 -2.67
CA GLU A 255 6.27 -1.57 -3.22
C GLU A 255 7.35 -1.51 -2.13
N ALA A 256 7.40 -0.46 -1.30
CA ALA A 256 8.39 -0.32 -0.23
C ALA A 256 8.29 -1.46 0.82
N THR A 257 7.07 -1.85 1.18
CA THR A 257 6.81 -2.95 2.11
C THR A 257 7.23 -4.30 1.52
N ILE A 258 6.84 -4.57 0.27
CA ILE A 258 7.19 -5.83 -0.42
C ILE A 258 8.69 -5.94 -0.63
N ASP A 259 9.33 -4.88 -1.14
CA ASP A 259 10.78 -4.87 -1.37
C ASP A 259 11.56 -5.17 -0.09
N LYS A 260 11.15 -4.58 1.04
CA LYS A 260 11.80 -4.85 2.33
C LYS A 260 11.57 -6.27 2.82
N ALA A 261 10.37 -6.81 2.67
CA ALA A 261 10.08 -8.19 3.06
C ALA A 261 10.85 -9.20 2.19
N VAL A 262 10.88 -8.99 0.86
CA VAL A 262 11.62 -9.81 -0.09
C VAL A 262 13.13 -9.79 0.21
N GLU A 263 13.72 -8.61 0.45
CA GLU A 263 15.12 -8.46 0.87
C GLU A 263 15.42 -9.27 2.13
N ASN A 264 14.56 -9.16 3.15
CA ASN A 264 14.75 -9.85 4.43
C ASN A 264 14.66 -11.38 4.28
N VAL A 265 13.69 -11.88 3.47
CA VAL A 265 13.56 -13.32 3.19
C VAL A 265 14.76 -13.82 2.40
N ALA A 266 15.16 -13.13 1.32
CA ALA A 266 16.29 -13.53 0.47
C ALA A 266 17.63 -13.57 1.23
N SER A 267 17.80 -12.68 2.21
CA SER A 267 19.00 -12.63 3.06
C SER A 267 18.94 -13.53 4.30
N GLY A 268 17.81 -14.22 4.54
CA GLY A 268 17.60 -15.05 5.75
C GLY A 268 17.44 -14.24 7.04
N ASN A 269 17.11 -12.95 6.93
CA ASN A 269 16.94 -12.01 8.04
C ASN A 269 15.48 -11.61 8.27
N PHE A 270 14.51 -12.41 7.81
CA PHE A 270 13.11 -12.11 8.02
C PHE A 270 12.76 -12.19 9.51
N GLU A 271 12.14 -11.15 10.01
CA GLU A 271 11.66 -11.06 11.38
C GLU A 271 10.16 -10.75 11.39
N ALA A 272 9.46 -11.32 12.38
CA ALA A 272 8.04 -11.04 12.61
C ALA A 272 7.89 -9.67 13.28
N VAL A 273 7.91 -8.61 12.47
CA VAL A 273 7.75 -7.21 12.88
C VAL A 273 6.54 -6.57 12.20
N ASP A 274 6.17 -5.38 12.63
CA ASP A 274 5.18 -4.55 11.95
C ASP A 274 5.85 -3.72 10.85
N TYR A 275 5.49 -4.00 9.59
CA TYR A 275 5.94 -3.29 8.40
C TYR A 275 5.11 -2.03 8.10
N GLY A 276 4.13 -1.68 8.93
CA GLY A 276 3.23 -0.55 8.72
C GLY A 276 3.95 0.77 8.46
N GLN A 277 5.12 0.99 9.07
CA GLN A 277 5.93 2.19 8.85
C GLN A 277 6.31 2.43 7.37
N PHE A 278 6.43 1.38 6.56
CA PHE A 278 6.75 1.50 5.14
C PHE A 278 5.59 2.06 4.31
N SER A 279 4.40 2.23 4.88
CA SER A 279 3.28 2.94 4.26
C SER A 279 3.36 4.46 4.42
N PHE A 280 4.25 5.00 5.27
CA PHE A 280 4.38 6.45 5.47
C PHE A 280 5.04 7.12 4.26
N MET A 281 4.71 8.40 4.04
CA MET A 281 5.23 9.20 2.92
C MET A 281 6.77 9.26 2.93
N ALA A 282 7.38 9.38 4.11
CA ALA A 282 8.85 9.41 4.26
C ALA A 282 9.56 8.14 3.76
N PHE A 283 8.86 7.00 3.68
CA PHE A 283 9.37 5.74 3.14
C PHE A 283 8.91 5.48 1.70
N GLY A 284 8.20 6.44 1.08
CA GLY A 284 7.63 6.28 -0.26
C GLY A 284 6.40 5.37 -0.30
N GLY A 285 5.84 4.98 0.86
CA GLY A 285 4.67 4.10 0.95
C GLY A 285 3.33 4.82 0.81
N GLY A 286 3.30 6.14 0.85
CA GLY A 286 2.13 6.97 0.59
C GLY A 286 2.48 8.22 -0.22
N SER A 287 1.53 8.73 -0.97
CA SER A 287 1.66 10.02 -1.68
C SER A 287 0.29 10.65 -1.93
N LEU A 288 0.27 11.95 -2.20
CA LEU A 288 -0.92 12.65 -2.68
C LEU A 288 -0.77 12.95 -4.17
N VAL A 289 -1.81 12.66 -4.95
CA VAL A 289 -1.99 13.17 -6.32
C VAL A 289 -3.13 14.17 -6.33
N MET A 290 -2.94 15.29 -7.03
CA MET A 290 -3.93 16.37 -7.16
C MET A 290 -4.16 16.69 -8.63
N ASP A 291 -5.42 16.88 -9.04
CA ASP A 291 -5.75 17.56 -10.28
C ASP A 291 -5.74 19.07 -10.03
N GLU A 292 -4.57 19.70 -10.24
CA GLU A 292 -4.39 21.14 -9.98
C GLU A 292 -5.30 22.02 -10.85
N SER A 293 -5.94 21.49 -11.89
CA SER A 293 -6.92 22.21 -12.68
C SER A 293 -8.26 22.41 -12.00
N LEU A 294 -8.54 21.61 -10.96
CA LEU A 294 -9.77 21.63 -10.15
C LEU A 294 -9.59 22.34 -8.80
N ILE A 295 -8.38 22.78 -8.49
CA ILE A 295 -7.99 23.32 -7.18
C ILE A 295 -7.38 24.71 -7.41
N ASP A 296 -7.72 25.67 -6.57
CA ASP A 296 -7.09 27.00 -6.65
C ASP A 296 -5.62 26.96 -6.27
N ALA A 297 -4.83 27.88 -6.81
CA ALA A 297 -3.37 27.88 -6.65
C ALA A 297 -2.91 28.12 -5.21
N GLU A 298 -3.72 28.81 -4.38
CA GLU A 298 -3.41 29.05 -2.96
C GLU A 298 -3.54 27.74 -2.18
N THR A 299 -4.60 26.99 -2.40
CA THR A 299 -4.81 25.65 -1.80
C THR A 299 -3.70 24.68 -2.23
N VAL A 300 -3.35 24.62 -3.51
CA VAL A 300 -2.24 23.77 -4.00
C VAL A 300 -0.93 24.13 -3.29
N ALA A 301 -0.62 25.42 -3.15
CA ALA A 301 0.60 25.87 -2.46
C ALA A 301 0.58 25.50 -0.97
N ALA A 302 -0.55 25.66 -0.28
CA ALA A 302 -0.69 25.32 1.13
C ALA A 302 -0.53 23.81 1.38
N VAL A 303 -1.14 22.97 0.53
CA VAL A 303 -1.03 21.50 0.61
C VAL A 303 0.43 21.06 0.37
N LYS A 304 1.10 21.58 -0.66
CA LYS A 304 2.53 21.27 -0.92
C LYS A 304 3.45 21.72 0.22
N ALA A 305 3.16 22.86 0.86
CA ALA A 305 3.91 23.29 2.04
C ALA A 305 3.72 22.35 3.22
N LYS A 306 2.49 21.91 3.48
CA LYS A 306 2.17 20.94 4.53
C LYS A 306 2.80 19.56 4.24
N GLU A 307 2.79 19.12 2.99
CA GLU A 307 3.47 17.90 2.56
C GLU A 307 4.97 17.95 2.89
N ALA A 308 5.64 19.08 2.60
CA ALA A 308 7.03 19.27 2.93
C ALA A 308 7.28 19.22 4.46
N GLU A 309 6.40 19.83 5.27
CA GLU A 309 6.49 19.74 6.74
C GLU A 309 6.37 18.30 7.25
N ILE A 310 5.50 17.48 6.64
CA ILE A 310 5.34 16.06 6.96
C ILE A 310 6.61 15.29 6.61
N LEU A 311 7.11 15.45 5.37
CA LEU A 311 8.31 14.76 4.88
C LEU A 311 9.57 15.13 5.68
N ASP A 312 9.69 16.37 6.12
CA ASP A 312 10.79 16.85 6.96
C ASP A 312 10.63 16.48 8.45
N GLY A 313 9.51 15.84 8.82
CA GLY A 313 9.19 15.44 10.20
C GLY A 313 8.87 16.62 11.13
N LEU A 314 8.58 17.79 10.57
CA LEU A 314 8.20 19.02 11.30
C LEU A 314 6.73 19.01 11.70
N PHE A 315 5.89 18.28 10.96
CA PHE A 315 4.48 18.08 11.27
C PHE A 315 4.18 16.57 11.31
N ARG A 316 3.37 16.15 12.28
CA ARG A 316 2.88 14.78 12.39
C ARG A 316 1.37 14.78 12.41
N VAL A 317 0.80 14.05 11.47
CA VAL A 317 -0.65 13.81 11.42
C VAL A 317 -1.06 12.98 12.63
N ASN A 318 -2.11 13.40 13.31
CA ASN A 318 -2.67 12.66 14.43
C ASN A 318 -3.30 11.34 13.99
N VAL A 319 -3.13 10.30 14.78
CA VAL A 319 -3.72 8.98 14.55
C VAL A 319 -4.88 8.79 15.53
N ASN A 320 -6.08 8.58 15.00
CA ASN A 320 -7.28 8.30 15.78
C ASN A 320 -7.99 7.06 15.19
N ASP A 321 -7.94 5.97 15.92
CA ASP A 321 -8.54 4.67 15.54
C ASP A 321 -10.01 4.52 15.99
N GLN A 322 -10.59 5.54 16.63
CA GLN A 322 -11.99 5.51 17.04
C GLN A 322 -12.91 5.63 15.83
N ARG A 323 -14.10 4.99 15.90
CA ARG A 323 -15.09 5.12 14.83
C ARG A 323 -15.48 6.59 14.63
N PRO A 324 -15.26 7.17 13.43
CA PRO A 324 -15.75 8.52 13.14
C PRO A 324 -17.28 8.53 13.07
N VAL A 325 -17.84 9.68 13.43
CA VAL A 325 -19.29 9.92 13.47
C VAL A 325 -19.61 11.20 12.72
N SER A 326 -20.86 11.31 12.24
CA SER A 326 -21.35 12.54 11.61
C SER A 326 -21.39 13.68 12.65
N ASP A 327 -21.09 14.88 12.18
CA ASP A 327 -21.34 16.11 12.95
C ASP A 327 -22.84 16.40 13.04
N ASN A 328 -23.26 17.06 14.13
CA ASN A 328 -24.66 17.41 14.39
C ASN A 328 -25.06 18.72 13.64
#